data_b6621ad1831cece1a2496be784edeb3f
#
_entry.id   b6621ad1831cece1a2496be784edeb3f
#
_cell.length_a   1.000
_cell.length_b   1.000
_cell.length_c   1.000
_cell.angle_alpha   90.00
_cell.angle_beta   90.00
_cell.angle_gamma   90.00
#
_symmetry.space_group_name_H-M   'P 1'
#
loop_
_entity.id
_entity.type
_entity.pdbx_description
1 polymer ?
#
loop_
_entity_poly.entity_id
_entity_poly.type
_entity_poly.pdbx_seq_one_letter_code
_entity_poly.pdbx_strand_id
1 'polypeptide(L)'
;MESFIIEGGHPLKGTIVPQGAKNEALEVICTTILTKDPVRIKNVPDILDVNNLIKLLKEIGVKVTQNSRNDYTFQSDELNLDYLDSLEFVKKCSSLRGSVLMIGPLLGRCGKATIAKPGGDKIGRRRLDTHFLGFKYLGAKFVHDDERNVYQIEADQLKGCYMLLDEASITGTANIIMASVLAKGTTTIYNAACEPYIQQLCHLLNAMGARISGIASNFLTIVGVESLHGAEHTILPDMIEVGSFIGMAAMCGAGVRIKDVSVKNLGIIPDAFRRLGVKIKVEGDDLFIPEQKHYVIDSFIDGTIMTLSDAPWPGLTPDLISVLLVVATQARGSVLFHQKMFESRLFFVDKLIDMGAQIILCDPHRAVVVGHDHKLTLRAGRMTSPDIRAGIALLIAAMSANGTSRIANIAQIDRGYEDIENRLNALGAKITRVSD
;
A
#
# COMPACT_ATOMS: atom_id res chain seq x y z
N MET A 1 13.65 -17.64 12.58
CA MET A 1 13.14 -16.57 11.66
C MET A 1 12.62 -17.28 10.42
N GLU A 2 11.43 -16.91 9.92
CA GLU A 2 10.90 -17.59 8.72
C GLU A 2 11.57 -17.13 7.43
N SER A 3 11.74 -18.08 6.50
CA SER A 3 12.37 -17.88 5.20
C SER A 3 11.58 -18.58 4.09
N PHE A 4 11.64 -18.07 2.88
CA PHE A 4 11.24 -18.79 1.68
C PHE A 4 12.46 -19.49 1.06
N ILE A 5 12.29 -20.75 0.67
CA ILE A 5 13.15 -21.47 -0.26
C ILE A 5 12.44 -21.52 -1.60
N ILE A 6 13.07 -20.99 -2.66
CA ILE A 6 12.46 -20.81 -3.97
C ILE A 6 13.31 -21.58 -5.00
N GLU A 7 12.74 -22.59 -5.64
CA GLU A 7 13.31 -23.20 -6.84
C GLU A 7 12.90 -22.35 -8.04
N GLY A 8 13.85 -21.68 -8.65
CA GLY A 8 13.60 -20.80 -9.79
C GLY A 8 13.46 -21.53 -11.12
N GLY A 9 13.02 -20.79 -12.15
CA GLY A 9 12.88 -21.33 -13.52
C GLY A 9 11.60 -22.12 -13.79
N HIS A 10 10.65 -22.14 -12.86
CA HIS A 10 9.34 -22.78 -13.06
C HIS A 10 8.35 -21.80 -13.69
N PRO A 11 7.74 -22.15 -14.85
CA PRO A 11 6.81 -21.26 -15.53
C PRO A 11 5.47 -21.17 -14.77
N LEU A 12 4.97 -19.96 -14.59
CA LEU A 12 3.66 -19.70 -14.02
C LEU A 12 2.57 -19.75 -15.09
N LYS A 13 1.51 -20.50 -14.86
CA LYS A 13 0.36 -20.60 -15.79
C LYS A 13 -0.95 -20.72 -15.02
N GLY A 14 -1.99 -20.07 -15.50
CA GLY A 14 -3.32 -20.18 -14.92
C GLY A 14 -3.95 -18.85 -14.57
N THR A 15 -4.81 -18.86 -13.57
CA THR A 15 -5.58 -17.69 -13.12
C THR A 15 -5.30 -17.38 -11.67
N ILE A 16 -5.08 -16.10 -11.37
CA ILE A 16 -4.94 -15.60 -10.00
C ILE A 16 -5.91 -14.44 -9.76
N VAL A 17 -6.45 -14.36 -8.55
CA VAL A 17 -7.35 -13.29 -8.12
C VAL A 17 -6.59 -12.43 -7.11
N PRO A 18 -6.53 -11.09 -7.28
CA PRO A 18 -5.91 -10.22 -6.32
C PRO A 18 -6.66 -10.21 -4.98
N GLN A 19 -5.93 -10.04 -3.89
CA GLN A 19 -6.50 -9.78 -2.57
C GLN A 19 -7.13 -8.39 -2.50
N GLY A 20 -7.87 -8.10 -1.42
CA GLY A 20 -8.33 -6.75 -1.11
C GLY A 20 -7.16 -5.78 -0.85
N ALA A 21 -7.34 -4.52 -1.25
CA ALA A 21 -6.31 -3.50 -1.16
C ALA A 21 -5.92 -3.20 0.30
N LYS A 22 -4.65 -3.46 0.63
CA LYS A 22 -4.09 -3.20 1.97
C LYS A 22 -4.33 -1.78 2.45
N ASN A 23 -3.98 -0.79 1.61
CA ASN A 23 -4.03 0.61 2.00
C ASN A 23 -5.47 1.06 2.25
N GLU A 24 -6.40 0.64 1.40
CA GLU A 24 -7.83 0.88 1.58
C GLU A 24 -8.34 0.23 2.88
N ALA A 25 -7.98 -1.04 3.13
CA ALA A 25 -8.38 -1.74 4.34
C ALA A 25 -8.00 -0.98 5.61
N LEU A 26 -6.77 -0.48 5.69
CA LEU A 26 -6.30 0.29 6.85
C LEU A 26 -7.10 1.58 7.07
N GLU A 27 -7.52 2.25 5.98
CA GLU A 27 -8.30 3.48 6.03
C GLU A 27 -9.77 3.21 6.39
N VAL A 28 -10.44 2.32 5.64
CA VAL A 28 -11.89 2.07 5.82
C VAL A 28 -12.21 1.37 7.15
N ILE A 29 -11.30 0.52 7.67
CA ILE A 29 -11.46 -0.09 8.98
C ILE A 29 -11.42 0.99 10.09
N CYS A 30 -10.56 2.00 9.96
CA CYS A 30 -10.50 3.09 10.92
C CYS A 30 -11.76 3.97 10.91
N THR A 31 -12.50 4.09 9.80
CA THR A 31 -13.74 4.86 9.75
C THR A 31 -14.82 4.31 10.68
N THR A 32 -14.75 3.02 11.02
CA THR A 32 -15.72 2.36 11.90
C THR A 32 -15.76 2.97 13.30
N ILE A 33 -14.70 3.68 13.71
CA ILE A 33 -14.64 4.46 14.96
C ILE A 33 -15.62 5.65 14.92
N LEU A 34 -15.96 6.18 13.76
CA LEU A 34 -16.77 7.40 13.61
C LEU A 34 -18.26 7.24 13.94
N THR A 35 -18.76 6.00 14.05
CA THR A 35 -20.17 5.71 14.35
C THR A 35 -20.32 4.65 15.44
N LYS A 36 -21.49 4.62 16.12
CA LYS A 36 -21.88 3.54 17.03
C LYS A 36 -22.53 2.37 16.30
N ASP A 37 -23.00 2.61 15.09
CA ASP A 37 -23.70 1.62 14.29
C ASP A 37 -22.74 0.61 13.68
N PRO A 38 -23.20 -0.62 13.41
CA PRO A 38 -22.38 -1.62 12.76
C PRO A 38 -21.98 -1.19 11.33
N VAL A 39 -20.70 -1.36 11.01
CA VAL A 39 -20.15 -1.18 9.64
C VAL A 39 -19.62 -2.52 9.17
N ARG A 40 -20.10 -3.00 8.02
CA ARG A 40 -19.66 -4.26 7.42
C ARG A 40 -18.65 -3.98 6.30
N ILE A 41 -17.48 -4.62 6.37
CA ILE A 41 -16.41 -4.47 5.40
C ILE A 41 -16.08 -5.85 4.82
N LYS A 42 -16.19 -5.97 3.49
CA LYS A 42 -15.90 -7.18 2.71
C LYS A 42 -14.60 -7.06 1.97
N ASN A 43 -14.05 -8.21 1.54
CA ASN A 43 -12.77 -8.32 0.86
C ASN A 43 -11.60 -7.75 1.69
N VAL A 44 -11.67 -7.89 3.01
CA VAL A 44 -10.58 -7.51 3.93
C VAL A 44 -9.43 -8.50 3.76
N PRO A 45 -8.21 -8.07 3.38
CA PRO A 45 -7.09 -9.00 3.17
C PRO A 45 -6.59 -9.57 4.49
N ASP A 46 -6.32 -10.88 4.51
CA ASP A 46 -5.75 -11.59 5.67
C ASP A 46 -4.22 -11.43 5.68
N ILE A 47 -3.76 -10.22 6.00
CA ILE A 47 -2.35 -9.85 6.07
C ILE A 47 -1.97 -9.31 7.44
N LEU A 48 -0.69 -9.40 7.78
CA LEU A 48 -0.21 -9.09 9.13
C LEU A 48 -0.54 -7.66 9.58
N ASP A 49 -0.37 -6.66 8.72
CA ASP A 49 -0.63 -5.26 9.08
C ASP A 49 -2.13 -5.00 9.35
N VAL A 50 -3.04 -5.60 8.58
CA VAL A 50 -4.50 -5.47 8.79
C VAL A 50 -4.93 -6.23 10.04
N ASN A 51 -4.44 -7.43 10.25
CA ASN A 51 -4.73 -8.22 11.44
C ASN A 51 -4.26 -7.53 12.73
N ASN A 52 -3.10 -6.87 12.69
CA ASN A 52 -2.60 -6.11 13.83
C ASN A 52 -3.45 -4.85 14.09
N LEU A 53 -3.95 -4.16 13.05
CA LEU A 53 -4.88 -3.06 13.22
C LEU A 53 -6.19 -3.54 13.85
N ILE A 54 -6.78 -4.64 13.37
CA ILE A 54 -8.00 -5.23 13.92
C ILE A 54 -7.82 -5.60 15.41
N LYS A 55 -6.67 -6.17 15.79
CA LYS A 55 -6.35 -6.45 17.20
C LYS A 55 -6.31 -5.17 18.03
N LEU A 56 -5.66 -4.13 17.54
CA LEU A 56 -5.55 -2.85 18.22
C LEU A 56 -6.92 -2.19 18.40
N LEU A 57 -7.81 -2.26 17.39
CA LEU A 57 -9.18 -1.77 17.47
C LEU A 57 -10.01 -2.53 18.51
N LYS A 58 -9.87 -3.85 18.61
CA LYS A 58 -10.53 -4.64 19.66
C LYS A 58 -10.13 -4.18 21.06
N GLU A 59 -8.88 -3.82 21.26
CA GLU A 59 -8.36 -3.39 22.56
C GLU A 59 -8.86 -2.00 22.97
N ILE A 60 -9.12 -1.11 22.00
CA ILE A 60 -9.79 0.17 22.29
C ILE A 60 -11.32 0.03 22.39
N GLY A 61 -11.87 -1.18 22.36
CA GLY A 61 -13.29 -1.44 22.61
C GLY A 61 -14.14 -1.67 21.36
N VAL A 62 -13.58 -1.70 20.15
CA VAL A 62 -14.34 -2.02 18.94
C VAL A 62 -14.72 -3.50 18.94
N LYS A 63 -16.03 -3.80 18.86
CA LYS A 63 -16.55 -5.15 18.68
C LYS A 63 -16.34 -5.57 17.23
N VAL A 64 -15.66 -6.70 17.02
CA VAL A 64 -15.35 -7.21 15.68
C VAL A 64 -15.87 -8.62 15.53
N THR A 65 -16.79 -8.80 14.60
CA THR A 65 -17.35 -10.09 14.22
C THR A 65 -16.84 -10.47 12.83
N GLN A 66 -16.21 -11.63 12.71
CA GLN A 66 -15.83 -12.20 11.44
C GLN A 66 -17.03 -13.02 10.90
N ASN A 67 -17.68 -12.52 9.85
CA ASN A 67 -18.86 -13.17 9.25
C ASN A 67 -18.45 -14.36 8.37
N SER A 68 -17.33 -14.22 7.63
CA SER A 68 -16.69 -15.25 6.85
C SER A 68 -15.23 -14.88 6.60
N ARG A 69 -14.49 -15.69 5.83
CA ARG A 69 -13.15 -15.29 5.39
C ARG A 69 -13.24 -13.94 4.65
N ASN A 70 -12.41 -12.98 5.03
CA ASN A 70 -12.32 -11.65 4.43
C ASN A 70 -13.60 -10.76 4.55
N ASP A 71 -14.55 -11.09 5.45
CA ASP A 71 -15.80 -10.36 5.69
C ASP A 71 -15.99 -10.11 7.19
N TYR A 72 -16.02 -8.85 7.60
CA TYR A 72 -16.04 -8.44 9.00
C TYR A 72 -17.10 -7.37 9.24
N THR A 73 -17.73 -7.43 10.43
CA THR A 73 -18.58 -6.38 10.97
C THR A 73 -17.88 -5.75 12.16
N PHE A 74 -17.76 -4.43 12.15
CA PHE A 74 -17.15 -3.62 13.21
C PHE A 74 -18.22 -2.78 13.87
N GLN A 75 -18.22 -2.70 15.20
CA GLN A 75 -19.13 -1.85 15.95
C GLN A 75 -18.40 -1.15 17.09
N SER A 76 -18.45 0.18 17.08
CA SER A 76 -17.73 1.06 18.01
C SER A 76 -18.71 1.80 18.94
N ASP A 77 -19.62 1.08 19.59
CA ASP A 77 -20.61 1.63 20.50
C ASP A 77 -20.00 2.16 21.81
N GLU A 78 -19.00 1.44 22.37
CA GLU A 78 -18.31 1.80 23.59
C GLU A 78 -16.78 1.72 23.36
N LEU A 79 -16.11 2.86 23.44
CA LEU A 79 -14.65 2.95 23.27
C LEU A 79 -13.97 3.16 24.63
N ASN A 80 -12.90 2.40 24.87
CA ASN A 80 -12.04 2.57 26.04
C ASN A 80 -10.93 3.59 25.73
N LEU A 81 -11.22 4.87 25.96
CA LEU A 81 -10.27 5.95 25.69
C LEU A 81 -9.09 5.98 26.67
N ASP A 82 -9.24 5.42 27.89
CA ASP A 82 -8.16 5.34 28.87
C ASP A 82 -7.03 4.41 28.39
N TYR A 83 -7.37 3.40 27.57
CA TYR A 83 -6.36 2.51 26.97
C TYR A 83 -5.38 3.25 26.06
N LEU A 84 -5.81 4.35 25.42
CA LEU A 84 -4.94 5.17 24.55
C LEU A 84 -3.71 5.74 25.28
N ASP A 85 -3.81 5.89 26.61
CA ASP A 85 -2.73 6.40 27.46
C ASP A 85 -1.85 5.29 28.03
N SER A 86 -2.11 4.01 27.72
CA SER A 86 -1.35 2.87 28.21
C SER A 86 -0.02 2.68 27.46
N LEU A 87 1.02 2.21 28.18
CA LEU A 87 2.30 1.84 27.56
C LEU A 87 2.15 0.71 26.53
N GLU A 88 1.16 -0.16 26.70
CA GLU A 88 0.87 -1.26 25.80
C GLU A 88 0.36 -0.73 24.45
N PHE A 89 -0.59 0.22 24.47
CA PHE A 89 -1.06 0.92 23.28
C PHE A 89 0.10 1.59 22.53
N VAL A 90 0.92 2.36 23.23
CA VAL A 90 2.10 3.04 22.68
C VAL A 90 3.02 2.06 21.97
N LYS A 91 3.34 0.92 22.61
CA LYS A 91 4.21 -0.12 22.05
C LYS A 91 3.62 -0.73 20.76
N LYS A 92 2.32 -1.02 20.75
CA LYS A 92 1.63 -1.59 19.57
C LYS A 92 1.55 -0.60 18.41
N CYS A 93 1.22 0.66 18.70
CA CYS A 93 1.23 1.72 17.68
C CYS A 93 2.63 1.92 17.07
N SER A 94 3.68 1.81 17.87
CA SER A 94 5.07 1.93 17.40
C SER A 94 5.51 0.79 16.48
N SER A 95 4.80 -0.33 16.45
CA SER A 95 5.07 -1.46 15.55
C SER A 95 4.28 -1.41 14.26
N LEU A 96 3.20 -0.61 14.18
CA LEU A 96 2.25 -0.58 13.08
C LEU A 96 2.09 0.84 12.52
N ARG A 97 2.56 1.10 11.30
CA ARG A 97 2.38 2.42 10.66
C ARG A 97 0.91 2.79 10.48
N GLY A 98 0.05 1.82 10.17
CA GLY A 98 -1.40 2.02 9.98
C GLY A 98 -2.12 2.55 11.24
N SER A 99 -1.53 2.42 12.44
CA SER A 99 -2.12 2.96 13.67
C SER A 99 -2.34 4.48 13.62
N VAL A 100 -1.57 5.20 12.81
CA VAL A 100 -1.74 6.65 12.61
C VAL A 100 -3.14 7.01 12.09
N LEU A 101 -3.80 6.11 11.35
CA LEU A 101 -5.12 6.34 10.77
C LEU A 101 -6.27 6.37 11.79
N MET A 102 -6.03 5.93 13.01
CA MET A 102 -7.02 6.01 14.09
C MET A 102 -7.17 7.43 14.66
N ILE A 103 -6.21 8.32 14.44
CA ILE A 103 -6.18 9.67 15.04
C ILE A 103 -7.37 10.50 14.55
N GLY A 104 -7.57 10.57 13.23
CA GLY A 104 -8.64 11.35 12.63
C GLY A 104 -10.03 11.00 13.18
N PRO A 105 -10.44 9.72 13.15
CA PRO A 105 -11.74 9.30 13.65
C PRO A 105 -11.86 9.44 15.17
N LEU A 106 -10.83 9.14 15.96
CA LEU A 106 -10.85 9.35 17.41
C LEU A 106 -11.00 10.84 17.76
N LEU A 107 -10.24 11.70 17.10
CA LEU A 107 -10.33 13.14 17.29
C LEU A 107 -11.70 13.68 16.85
N GLY A 108 -12.21 13.26 15.68
CA GLY A 108 -13.49 13.70 15.14
C GLY A 108 -14.69 13.32 16.01
N ARG A 109 -14.70 12.09 16.56
CA ARG A 109 -15.83 11.60 17.35
C ARG A 109 -15.65 11.82 18.85
N CYS A 110 -14.44 11.63 19.37
CA CYS A 110 -14.18 11.62 20.82
C CYS A 110 -13.47 12.88 21.33
N GLY A 111 -13.01 13.77 20.43
CA GLY A 111 -12.28 14.97 20.79
C GLY A 111 -10.86 14.70 21.34
N LYS A 112 -10.44 13.44 21.40
CA LYS A 112 -9.12 13.06 21.98
C LYS A 112 -8.50 11.93 21.16
N ALA A 113 -7.20 12.02 20.93
CA ALA A 113 -6.38 10.95 20.35
C ALA A 113 -4.97 10.98 20.94
N THR A 114 -4.32 9.83 20.99
CA THR A 114 -2.91 9.70 21.38
C THR A 114 -2.15 9.05 20.25
N ILE A 115 -1.01 9.61 19.88
CA ILE A 115 -0.14 9.06 18.85
C ILE A 115 1.26 8.79 19.39
N ALA A 116 1.66 7.53 19.32
CA ALA A 116 3.06 7.17 19.42
C ALA A 116 3.76 7.38 18.07
N LYS A 117 5.07 7.56 18.07
CA LYS A 117 5.86 7.56 16.83
C LYS A 117 5.65 6.23 16.11
N PRO A 118 4.94 6.19 14.97
CA PRO A 118 4.58 4.94 14.33
C PRO A 118 5.81 4.27 13.70
N GLY A 119 5.84 2.95 13.77
CA GLY A 119 6.83 2.12 13.10
C GLY A 119 6.61 2.02 11.59
N GLY A 120 7.01 0.91 10.99
CA GLY A 120 6.81 0.57 9.58
C GLY A 120 8.11 0.42 8.80
N ASP A 121 8.02 0.37 7.46
CA ASP A 121 9.14 0.14 6.57
C ASP A 121 10.22 1.22 6.69
N LYS A 122 11.48 0.79 6.66
CA LYS A 122 12.65 1.67 6.68
C LYS A 122 13.02 2.12 5.25
N ILE A 123 12.14 2.95 4.65
CA ILE A 123 12.24 3.41 3.25
C ILE A 123 12.65 4.88 3.13
N GLY A 124 13.10 5.49 4.22
CA GLY A 124 13.42 6.92 4.32
C GLY A 124 12.56 7.63 5.38
N ARG A 125 12.64 8.95 5.41
CA ARG A 125 11.86 9.77 6.34
C ARG A 125 10.39 9.75 5.95
N ARG A 126 9.53 9.40 6.89
CA ARG A 126 8.06 9.38 6.72
C ARG A 126 7.46 10.28 7.77
N ARG A 127 7.46 11.57 7.47
CA ARG A 127 6.97 12.62 8.36
C ARG A 127 5.47 12.48 8.63
N LEU A 128 5.03 13.08 9.74
CA LEU A 128 3.62 13.20 10.12
C LEU A 128 3.16 14.67 10.10
N ASP A 129 4.00 15.56 9.60
CA ASP A 129 3.77 17.02 9.61
C ASP A 129 2.44 17.38 8.97
N THR A 130 2.09 16.78 7.82
CA THR A 130 0.81 17.00 7.13
C THR A 130 -0.39 16.62 7.99
N HIS A 131 -0.31 15.53 8.77
CA HIS A 131 -1.37 15.16 9.72
C HIS A 131 -1.54 16.24 10.79
N PHE A 132 -0.44 16.63 11.43
CA PHE A 132 -0.46 17.65 12.48
C PHE A 132 -0.92 19.01 11.99
N LEU A 133 -0.47 19.41 10.80
CA LEU A 133 -0.88 20.64 10.16
C LEU A 133 -2.40 20.65 9.91
N GLY A 134 -2.94 19.57 9.35
CA GLY A 134 -4.37 19.45 9.09
C GLY A 134 -5.20 19.50 10.39
N PHE A 135 -4.82 18.77 11.43
CA PHE A 135 -5.52 18.83 12.71
C PHE A 135 -5.42 20.19 13.39
N LYS A 136 -4.27 20.86 13.29
CA LYS A 136 -4.10 22.23 13.78
C LYS A 136 -5.02 23.22 13.06
N TYR A 137 -5.16 23.11 11.75
CA TYR A 137 -6.10 23.93 10.99
C TYR A 137 -7.55 23.68 11.42
N LEU A 138 -7.92 22.46 11.76
CA LEU A 138 -9.24 22.12 12.31
C LEU A 138 -9.43 22.59 13.77
N GLY A 139 -8.39 23.16 14.41
CA GLY A 139 -8.47 23.70 15.76
C GLY A 139 -8.03 22.76 16.88
N ALA A 140 -7.42 21.63 16.56
CA ALA A 140 -6.88 20.72 17.57
C ALA A 140 -5.63 21.29 18.26
N LYS A 141 -5.45 20.93 19.52
CA LYS A 141 -4.30 21.25 20.36
C LYS A 141 -3.42 20.02 20.51
N PHE A 142 -2.11 20.25 20.61
CA PHE A 142 -1.11 19.19 20.73
C PHE A 142 -0.31 19.39 22.01
N VAL A 143 -0.16 18.30 22.76
CA VAL A 143 0.72 18.25 23.93
C VAL A 143 1.68 17.10 23.73
N HIS A 144 2.99 17.37 23.75
CA HIS A 144 4.00 16.32 23.74
C HIS A 144 4.23 15.82 25.16
N ASP A 145 4.12 14.52 25.33
CA ASP A 145 4.48 13.84 26.59
C ASP A 145 5.89 13.27 26.41
N ASP A 146 6.87 13.93 27.01
CA ASP A 146 8.29 13.58 26.90
C ASP A 146 8.60 12.22 27.55
N GLU A 147 7.91 11.85 28.64
CA GLU A 147 8.16 10.60 29.36
C GLU A 147 7.75 9.38 28.53
N ARG A 148 6.59 9.46 27.86
CA ARG A 148 6.06 8.39 27.01
C ARG A 148 6.45 8.52 25.54
N ASN A 149 7.03 9.66 25.15
CA ASN A 149 7.36 10.01 23.76
C ASN A 149 6.15 9.88 22.81
N VAL A 150 5.04 10.47 23.22
CA VAL A 150 3.79 10.48 22.48
C VAL A 150 3.26 11.91 22.32
N TYR A 151 2.39 12.11 21.30
CA TYR A 151 1.60 13.33 21.19
C TYR A 151 0.17 13.03 21.62
N GLN A 152 -0.33 13.80 22.59
CA GLN A 152 -1.76 13.88 22.89
C GLN A 152 -2.37 14.98 22.04
N ILE A 153 -3.50 14.68 21.41
CA ILE A 153 -4.21 15.59 20.53
C ILE A 153 -5.62 15.73 21.05
N GLU A 154 -6.06 16.96 21.28
CA GLU A 154 -7.36 17.25 21.87
C GLU A 154 -8.03 18.38 21.11
N ALA A 155 -9.36 18.31 21.03
CA ALA A 155 -10.21 19.36 20.50
C ALA A 155 -11.59 19.33 21.18
N ASP A 156 -12.03 20.47 21.73
CA ASP A 156 -13.40 20.60 22.24
C ASP A 156 -14.41 20.48 21.11
N GLN A 157 -14.11 21.09 19.98
CA GLN A 157 -14.87 20.98 18.73
C GLN A 157 -13.97 21.33 17.55
N LEU A 158 -13.89 20.40 16.60
CA LEU A 158 -13.25 20.66 15.32
C LEU A 158 -14.09 21.62 14.48
N LYS A 159 -13.43 22.53 13.75
CA LYS A 159 -14.05 23.53 12.89
C LYS A 159 -13.52 23.41 11.49
N GLY A 160 -14.44 23.37 10.52
CA GLY A 160 -14.10 23.37 9.11
C GLY A 160 -13.34 24.64 8.70
N CYS A 161 -12.41 24.48 7.78
CA CYS A 161 -11.57 25.55 7.29
C CYS A 161 -11.06 25.23 5.87
N TYR A 162 -10.49 26.22 5.21
CA TYR A 162 -9.69 25.98 4.01
C TYR A 162 -8.26 25.61 4.42
N MET A 163 -7.71 24.58 3.77
CA MET A 163 -6.31 24.20 3.95
C MET A 163 -5.65 23.81 2.62
N LEU A 164 -4.42 24.25 2.44
CA LEU A 164 -3.51 23.77 1.41
C LEU A 164 -2.49 22.84 2.09
N LEU A 165 -2.47 21.56 1.69
CA LEU A 165 -1.51 20.61 2.22
C LEU A 165 -0.14 20.82 1.58
N ASP A 166 0.91 20.71 2.38
CA ASP A 166 2.31 20.83 1.96
C ASP A 166 2.75 19.68 1.03
N GLU A 167 2.11 18.51 1.17
CA GLU A 167 2.28 17.35 0.28
C GLU A 167 0.96 16.61 0.08
N ALA A 168 0.81 15.89 -1.04
CA ALA A 168 -0.32 14.99 -1.28
C ALA A 168 -0.13 13.68 -0.47
N SER A 169 -0.12 13.82 0.86
CA SER A 169 0.04 12.69 1.79
C SER A 169 -1.21 11.84 1.84
N ILE A 170 -1.12 10.55 1.50
CA ILE A 170 -2.24 9.62 1.52
C ILE A 170 -2.84 9.52 2.93
N THR A 171 -2.02 9.09 3.91
CA THR A 171 -2.49 8.92 5.29
C THR A 171 -2.84 10.25 5.97
N GLY A 172 -2.17 11.36 5.60
CA GLY A 172 -2.52 12.71 6.04
C GLY A 172 -3.90 13.11 5.54
N THR A 173 -4.16 12.97 4.25
CA THR A 173 -5.46 13.25 3.62
C THR A 173 -6.56 12.39 4.26
N ALA A 174 -6.35 11.06 4.39
CA ALA A 174 -7.33 10.16 5.00
C ALA A 174 -7.70 10.59 6.43
N ASN A 175 -6.72 10.90 7.26
CA ASN A 175 -6.95 11.36 8.63
C ASN A 175 -7.70 12.69 8.70
N ILE A 176 -7.33 13.65 7.85
CA ILE A 176 -7.99 14.95 7.79
C ILE A 176 -9.46 14.79 7.34
N ILE A 177 -9.72 13.97 6.33
CA ILE A 177 -11.08 13.63 5.89
C ILE A 177 -11.90 13.07 7.06
N MET A 178 -11.38 12.03 7.73
CA MET A 178 -12.06 11.35 8.85
C MET A 178 -12.33 12.29 10.04
N ALA A 179 -11.44 13.24 10.31
CA ALA A 179 -11.66 14.26 11.33
C ALA A 179 -12.69 15.31 10.89
N SER A 180 -12.69 15.66 9.59
CA SER A 180 -13.50 16.77 9.06
C SER A 180 -14.98 16.42 8.90
N VAL A 181 -15.34 15.14 8.72
CA VAL A 181 -16.74 14.74 8.48
C VAL A 181 -17.69 15.06 9.66
N LEU A 182 -17.14 15.19 10.89
CA LEU A 182 -17.88 15.58 12.09
C LEU A 182 -17.49 17.00 12.58
N ALA A 183 -16.66 17.73 11.83
CA ALA A 183 -16.27 19.10 12.18
C ALA A 183 -17.41 20.08 11.88
N LYS A 184 -17.54 21.15 12.68
CA LYS A 184 -18.57 22.18 12.46
C LYS A 184 -18.23 23.05 11.23
N GLY A 185 -19.13 23.12 10.27
CA GLY A 185 -18.98 23.94 9.07
C GLY A 185 -18.40 23.16 7.89
N THR A 186 -17.68 23.83 7.02
CA THR A 186 -17.14 23.25 5.77
C THR A 186 -15.63 23.23 5.80
N THR A 187 -15.03 22.08 5.49
CA THR A 187 -13.59 21.94 5.27
C THR A 187 -13.31 21.81 3.78
N THR A 188 -12.35 22.58 3.29
CA THR A 188 -11.84 22.46 1.92
C THR A 188 -10.36 22.07 2.00
N ILE A 189 -10.02 20.94 1.37
CA ILE A 189 -8.65 20.44 1.32
C ILE A 189 -8.15 20.60 -0.11
N TYR A 190 -7.10 21.38 -0.31
CA TYR A 190 -6.37 21.49 -1.58
C TYR A 190 -5.04 20.76 -1.47
N ASN A 191 -4.59 20.16 -2.56
CA ASN A 191 -3.47 19.23 -2.64
C ASN A 191 -3.72 17.94 -1.84
N ALA A 192 -4.99 17.50 -1.78
CA ALA A 192 -5.36 16.19 -1.22
C ALA A 192 -4.78 15.06 -2.07
N ALA A 193 -4.43 13.96 -1.45
CA ALA A 193 -4.22 12.69 -2.14
C ALA A 193 -5.54 12.22 -2.78
N CYS A 194 -5.46 11.59 -3.96
CA CYS A 194 -6.65 11.18 -4.71
C CYS A 194 -6.54 9.76 -5.31
N GLU A 195 -5.72 8.93 -4.72
CA GLU A 195 -5.60 7.50 -5.03
C GLU A 195 -6.96 6.77 -4.92
N PRO A 196 -7.16 5.65 -5.62
CA PRO A 196 -8.40 4.90 -5.57
C PRO A 196 -8.88 4.58 -4.15
N TYR A 197 -7.98 4.28 -3.21
CA TYR A 197 -8.35 3.99 -1.82
C TYR A 197 -8.82 5.24 -1.06
N ILE A 198 -8.29 6.44 -1.32
CA ILE A 198 -8.86 7.69 -0.78
C ILE A 198 -10.25 7.95 -1.36
N GLN A 199 -10.46 7.65 -2.64
CA GLN A 199 -11.80 7.76 -3.26
C GLN A 199 -12.77 6.80 -2.58
N GLN A 200 -12.37 5.54 -2.31
CA GLN A 200 -13.19 4.55 -1.63
C GLN A 200 -13.49 4.94 -0.17
N LEU A 201 -12.51 5.50 0.54
CA LEU A 201 -12.73 6.10 1.86
C LEU A 201 -13.85 7.15 1.81
N CYS A 202 -13.79 8.08 0.84
CA CYS A 202 -14.82 9.11 0.66
C CYS A 202 -16.18 8.49 0.30
N HIS A 203 -16.23 7.46 -0.53
CA HIS A 203 -17.46 6.77 -0.89
C HIS A 203 -18.09 6.05 0.31
N LEU A 204 -17.29 5.36 1.12
CA LEU A 204 -17.77 4.74 2.36
C LEU A 204 -18.32 5.80 3.32
N LEU A 205 -17.59 6.88 3.57
CA LEU A 205 -18.03 7.96 4.45
C LEU A 205 -19.32 8.60 3.96
N ASN A 206 -19.48 8.83 2.64
CA ASN A 206 -20.73 9.31 2.07
C ASN A 206 -21.88 8.30 2.23
N ALA A 207 -21.61 7.00 2.10
CA ALA A 207 -22.57 5.94 2.40
C ALA A 207 -22.94 5.89 3.88
N MET A 208 -22.06 6.35 4.78
CA MET A 208 -22.32 6.50 6.22
C MET A 208 -23.04 7.82 6.55
N GLY A 209 -23.36 8.66 5.57
CA GLY A 209 -24.09 9.93 5.76
C GLY A 209 -23.23 11.19 5.76
N ALA A 210 -21.91 11.10 5.48
CA ALA A 210 -21.07 12.27 5.27
C ALA A 210 -21.43 13.02 3.97
N ARG A 211 -20.90 14.23 3.82
CA ARG A 211 -21.12 15.09 2.65
C ARG A 211 -19.77 15.52 2.06
N ILE A 212 -19.19 14.64 1.26
CA ILE A 212 -17.89 14.84 0.62
C ILE A 212 -18.09 14.98 -0.88
N SER A 213 -17.54 16.02 -1.48
CA SER A 213 -17.51 16.28 -2.92
C SER A 213 -16.09 16.55 -3.42
N GLY A 214 -15.88 16.51 -4.75
CA GLY A 214 -14.55 16.62 -5.36
C GLY A 214 -13.78 15.29 -5.34
N ILE A 215 -14.44 14.17 -5.08
CA ILE A 215 -13.82 12.83 -5.07
C ILE A 215 -13.14 12.57 -6.42
N ALA A 216 -11.97 11.91 -6.37
CA ALA A 216 -11.07 11.68 -7.51
C ALA A 216 -10.32 12.94 -8.00
N SER A 217 -10.34 14.02 -7.24
CA SER A 217 -9.50 15.19 -7.49
C SER A 217 -8.63 15.52 -6.25
N ASN A 218 -7.68 16.41 -6.44
CA ASN A 218 -6.85 16.91 -5.35
C ASN A 218 -7.50 18.08 -4.59
N PHE A 219 -8.79 18.35 -4.86
CA PHE A 219 -9.57 19.41 -4.22
C PHE A 219 -10.85 18.84 -3.65
N LEU A 220 -10.89 18.61 -2.34
CA LEU A 220 -12.01 18.01 -1.64
C LEU A 220 -12.77 19.07 -0.85
N THR A 221 -14.10 18.98 -0.85
CA THR A 221 -14.97 19.78 0.01
C THR A 221 -15.80 18.84 0.90
N ILE A 222 -15.76 19.05 2.21
CA ILE A 222 -16.42 18.25 3.24
C ILE A 222 -17.32 19.17 4.06
N VAL A 223 -18.62 18.93 4.01
CA VAL A 223 -19.57 19.61 4.88
C VAL A 223 -19.79 18.72 6.09
N GLY A 224 -19.41 19.20 7.27
CA GLY A 224 -19.53 18.42 8.51
C GLY A 224 -20.98 18.10 8.84
N VAL A 225 -21.19 16.94 9.44
CA VAL A 225 -22.50 16.43 9.88
C VAL A 225 -22.49 16.16 11.39
N GLU A 226 -23.67 16.08 12.01
CA GLU A 226 -23.78 15.85 13.46
C GLU A 226 -23.43 14.40 13.84
N SER A 227 -23.76 13.44 12.98
CA SER A 227 -23.51 12.01 13.21
C SER A 227 -23.40 11.24 11.91
N LEU A 228 -22.74 10.10 11.97
CA LEU A 228 -22.69 9.10 10.91
C LEU A 228 -23.41 7.84 11.35
N HIS A 229 -23.93 7.06 10.38
CA HIS A 229 -24.58 5.77 10.60
C HIS A 229 -23.76 4.61 10.01
N GLY A 230 -24.22 3.38 10.22
CA GLY A 230 -23.62 2.17 9.67
C GLY A 230 -23.77 2.08 8.15
N ALA A 231 -22.85 1.37 7.53
CA ALA A 231 -22.86 1.09 6.09
C ALA A 231 -22.20 -0.25 5.77
N GLU A 232 -22.32 -0.68 4.51
CA GLU A 232 -21.60 -1.82 3.96
C GLU A 232 -20.60 -1.32 2.88
N HIS A 233 -19.39 -1.88 2.88
CA HIS A 233 -18.35 -1.55 1.92
C HIS A 233 -17.62 -2.81 1.46
N THR A 234 -17.21 -2.82 0.20
CA THR A 234 -16.35 -3.87 -0.37
C THR A 234 -15.05 -3.25 -0.84
N ILE A 235 -13.94 -3.67 -0.23
CA ILE A 235 -12.60 -3.19 -0.56
C ILE A 235 -12.26 -3.60 -1.99
N LEU A 236 -11.67 -2.67 -2.75
CA LEU A 236 -11.17 -2.93 -4.11
C LEU A 236 -10.05 -3.97 -4.12
N PRO A 237 -9.85 -4.68 -5.24
CA PRO A 237 -8.63 -5.47 -5.43
C PRO A 237 -7.38 -4.59 -5.31
N ASP A 238 -6.31 -5.13 -4.72
CA ASP A 238 -5.07 -4.36 -4.48
C ASP A 238 -4.32 -4.11 -5.80
N MET A 239 -4.36 -2.86 -6.28
CA MET A 239 -3.70 -2.46 -7.52
C MET A 239 -2.17 -2.69 -7.48
N ILE A 240 -1.57 -2.68 -6.28
CA ILE A 240 -0.13 -2.94 -6.10
C ILE A 240 0.15 -4.44 -6.25
N GLU A 241 -0.73 -5.28 -5.73
CA GLU A 241 -0.62 -6.73 -5.95
C GLU A 241 -0.86 -7.08 -7.43
N VAL A 242 -1.84 -6.43 -8.08
CA VAL A 242 -2.05 -6.57 -9.54
C VAL A 242 -0.77 -6.24 -10.31
N GLY A 243 -0.11 -5.10 -10.01
CA GLY A 243 1.17 -4.74 -10.61
C GLY A 243 2.27 -5.77 -10.34
N SER A 244 2.32 -6.33 -9.12
CA SER A 244 3.26 -7.40 -8.76
C SER A 244 3.00 -8.67 -9.59
N PHE A 245 1.74 -9.06 -9.81
CA PHE A 245 1.39 -10.21 -10.64
C PHE A 245 1.68 -9.98 -12.13
N ILE A 246 1.54 -8.74 -12.63
CA ILE A 246 2.02 -8.40 -13.98
C ILE A 246 3.52 -8.64 -14.08
N GLY A 247 4.30 -8.17 -13.10
CA GLY A 247 5.74 -8.38 -13.04
C GLY A 247 6.13 -9.86 -12.96
N MET A 248 5.46 -10.65 -12.12
CA MET A 248 5.66 -12.10 -12.02
C MET A 248 5.34 -12.80 -13.35
N ALA A 249 4.23 -12.46 -13.98
CA ALA A 249 3.85 -13.02 -15.28
C ALA A 249 4.83 -12.65 -16.38
N ALA A 250 5.39 -11.43 -16.37
CA ALA A 250 6.41 -11.02 -17.32
C ALA A 250 7.71 -11.79 -17.14
N MET A 251 8.13 -12.06 -15.90
CA MET A 251 9.40 -12.72 -15.59
C MET A 251 9.35 -14.25 -15.69
N CYS A 252 8.21 -14.86 -15.35
CA CYS A 252 8.08 -16.32 -15.19
C CYS A 252 6.85 -16.89 -15.92
N GLY A 253 6.04 -16.07 -16.61
CA GLY A 253 4.72 -16.49 -17.07
C GLY A 253 4.73 -17.29 -18.36
N ALA A 254 3.92 -18.35 -18.39
CA ALA A 254 3.53 -19.11 -19.59
C ALA A 254 2.04 -18.87 -19.93
N GLY A 255 1.58 -17.62 -19.77
CA GLY A 255 0.19 -17.19 -19.94
C GLY A 255 -0.54 -17.16 -18.59
N VAL A 256 -0.58 -15.98 -17.97
CA VAL A 256 -1.23 -15.74 -16.67
C VAL A 256 -2.42 -14.80 -16.84
N ARG A 257 -3.56 -15.17 -16.29
CA ARG A 257 -4.75 -14.32 -16.16
C ARG A 257 -4.83 -13.77 -14.74
N ILE A 258 -4.92 -12.47 -14.60
CA ILE A 258 -5.21 -11.78 -13.34
C ILE A 258 -6.67 -11.35 -13.41
N LYS A 259 -7.51 -11.93 -12.55
CA LYS A 259 -8.97 -11.81 -12.65
C LYS A 259 -9.52 -10.73 -11.73
N ASP A 260 -10.61 -10.08 -12.13
CA ASP A 260 -11.35 -9.13 -11.31
C ASP A 260 -10.44 -8.00 -10.74
N VAL A 261 -9.63 -7.38 -11.60
CA VAL A 261 -8.57 -6.42 -11.20
C VAL A 261 -9.06 -5.00 -10.97
N SER A 262 -10.33 -4.71 -11.26
CA SER A 262 -10.88 -3.35 -11.27
C SER A 262 -10.09 -2.42 -12.22
N VAL A 263 -10.06 -2.76 -13.52
CA VAL A 263 -9.26 -2.10 -14.56
C VAL A 263 -9.34 -0.58 -14.51
N LYS A 264 -10.52 -0.01 -14.23
CA LYS A 264 -10.76 1.44 -14.13
C LYS A 264 -9.94 2.13 -13.02
N ASN A 265 -9.50 1.36 -12.01
CA ASN A 265 -8.78 1.86 -10.84
C ASN A 265 -7.26 1.57 -10.91
N LEU A 266 -6.76 0.97 -12.00
CA LEU A 266 -5.32 0.67 -12.14
C LEU A 266 -4.48 1.87 -12.59
N GLY A 267 -5.12 2.93 -13.13
CA GLY A 267 -4.41 4.12 -13.63
C GLY A 267 -3.30 3.78 -14.61
N ILE A 268 -2.13 4.36 -14.40
CA ILE A 268 -0.95 4.20 -15.29
C ILE A 268 -0.22 2.84 -15.12
N ILE A 269 -0.62 2.00 -14.16
CA ILE A 269 0.13 0.76 -13.83
C ILE A 269 0.34 -0.14 -15.05
N PRO A 270 -0.70 -0.53 -15.83
CA PRO A 270 -0.48 -1.36 -17.02
C PRO A 270 0.43 -0.71 -18.06
N ASP A 271 0.33 0.61 -18.23
CA ASP A 271 1.14 1.34 -19.22
C ASP A 271 2.60 1.44 -18.82
N ALA A 272 2.91 1.52 -17.53
CA ALA A 272 4.30 1.46 -17.05
C ALA A 272 4.97 0.13 -17.44
N PHE A 273 4.26 -1.00 -17.33
CA PHE A 273 4.76 -2.30 -17.80
C PHE A 273 4.82 -2.39 -19.34
N ARG A 274 3.84 -1.82 -20.06
CA ARG A 274 3.87 -1.77 -21.54
C ARG A 274 5.10 -1.01 -22.04
N ARG A 275 5.52 0.06 -21.37
CA ARG A 275 6.76 0.79 -21.69
C ARG A 275 8.02 -0.05 -21.53
N LEU A 276 7.99 -1.09 -20.71
CA LEU A 276 9.05 -2.09 -20.65
C LEU A 276 8.90 -3.19 -21.72
N GLY A 277 7.88 -3.09 -22.60
CA GLY A 277 7.60 -4.04 -23.67
C GLY A 277 6.70 -5.22 -23.26
N VAL A 278 6.15 -5.23 -22.04
CA VAL A 278 5.25 -6.28 -21.57
C VAL A 278 3.89 -6.17 -22.26
N LYS A 279 3.46 -7.24 -22.93
CA LYS A 279 2.13 -7.32 -23.55
C LYS A 279 1.07 -7.61 -22.50
N ILE A 280 0.08 -6.74 -22.43
CA ILE A 280 -1.06 -6.87 -21.51
C ILE A 280 -2.33 -6.72 -22.30
N LYS A 281 -3.16 -7.77 -22.31
CA LYS A 281 -4.50 -7.75 -22.90
C LYS A 281 -5.52 -7.49 -21.79
N VAL A 282 -6.41 -6.55 -22.04
CA VAL A 282 -7.56 -6.27 -21.16
C VAL A 282 -8.76 -7.04 -21.71
N GLU A 283 -9.37 -7.90 -20.89
CA GLU A 283 -10.48 -8.76 -21.24
C GLU A 283 -11.60 -8.59 -20.21
N GLY A 284 -12.47 -7.60 -20.42
CA GLY A 284 -13.45 -7.17 -19.42
C GLY A 284 -12.76 -6.50 -18.23
N ASP A 285 -12.92 -7.07 -17.03
CA ASP A 285 -12.24 -6.61 -15.81
C ASP A 285 -11.01 -7.49 -15.45
N ASP A 286 -10.56 -8.33 -16.37
CA ASP A 286 -9.38 -9.17 -16.25
C ASP A 286 -8.19 -8.61 -17.05
N LEU A 287 -6.97 -8.93 -16.61
CA LEU A 287 -5.76 -8.77 -17.41
C LEU A 287 -5.21 -10.13 -17.79
N PHE A 288 -4.85 -10.29 -19.07
CA PHE A 288 -4.15 -11.46 -19.56
C PHE A 288 -2.74 -11.08 -20.02
N ILE A 289 -1.73 -11.70 -19.41
CA ILE A 289 -0.31 -11.52 -19.75
C ILE A 289 0.12 -12.78 -20.50
N PRO A 290 0.28 -12.73 -21.85
CA PRO A 290 0.70 -13.89 -22.63
C PRO A 290 2.16 -14.23 -22.38
N GLU A 291 2.53 -15.47 -22.69
CA GLU A 291 3.95 -15.84 -22.79
C GLU A 291 4.69 -14.93 -23.75
N GLN A 292 5.85 -14.43 -23.34
CA GLN A 292 6.67 -13.52 -24.13
C GLN A 292 8.15 -13.85 -23.94
N LYS A 293 8.82 -14.22 -25.03
CA LYS A 293 10.27 -14.52 -25.03
C LYS A 293 11.13 -13.26 -25.02
N HIS A 294 10.62 -12.18 -25.64
CA HIS A 294 11.34 -10.91 -25.75
C HIS A 294 10.38 -9.76 -25.50
N TYR A 295 10.81 -8.79 -24.75
CA TYR A 295 10.15 -7.51 -24.62
C TYR A 295 11.19 -6.38 -24.65
N VAL A 296 10.84 -5.30 -25.37
CA VAL A 296 11.76 -4.21 -25.69
C VAL A 296 11.30 -2.96 -24.98
N ILE A 297 12.21 -2.36 -24.24
CA ILE A 297 11.96 -1.10 -23.55
C ILE A 297 11.74 0.00 -24.59
N ASP A 298 10.70 0.79 -24.43
CA ASP A 298 10.43 1.95 -25.26
C ASP A 298 11.53 3.01 -25.06
N SER A 299 11.73 3.85 -26.07
CA SER A 299 12.47 5.10 -25.96
C SER A 299 11.51 6.30 -25.98
N PHE A 300 11.99 7.46 -25.60
CA PHE A 300 11.26 8.70 -25.86
C PHE A 300 11.19 8.97 -27.38
N ILE A 301 10.31 9.90 -27.80
CA ILE A 301 10.07 10.20 -29.21
C ILE A 301 11.35 10.63 -29.93
N ASP A 302 12.27 11.28 -29.25
CA ASP A 302 13.59 11.68 -29.73
C ASP A 302 14.65 10.57 -29.72
N GLY A 303 14.27 9.34 -29.33
CA GLY A 303 15.17 8.20 -29.22
C GLY A 303 16.02 8.15 -27.95
N THR A 304 15.84 9.09 -27.02
CA THR A 304 16.57 9.08 -25.74
C THR A 304 16.10 7.97 -24.80
N ILE A 305 16.94 7.64 -23.81
CA ILE A 305 16.69 6.55 -22.85
C ILE A 305 15.44 6.86 -22.03
N MET A 306 14.52 5.89 -21.95
CA MET A 306 13.31 5.95 -21.15
C MET A 306 13.64 6.21 -19.68
N THR A 307 12.87 7.10 -19.05
CA THR A 307 12.87 7.29 -17.61
C THR A 307 11.52 6.92 -17.03
N LEU A 308 11.51 6.02 -16.05
CA LEU A 308 10.35 5.70 -15.23
C LEU A 308 10.54 6.31 -13.84
N SER A 309 9.62 7.19 -13.44
CA SER A 309 9.66 7.84 -12.14
C SER A 309 8.33 7.73 -11.42
N ASP A 310 8.40 7.61 -10.09
CA ASP A 310 7.21 7.71 -9.25
C ASP A 310 6.70 9.14 -9.14
N ALA A 311 5.42 9.28 -8.86
CA ALA A 311 4.76 10.54 -8.59
C ALA A 311 3.46 10.29 -7.82
N PRO A 312 2.91 11.31 -7.12
CA PRO A 312 1.56 11.25 -6.58
C PRO A 312 0.54 10.85 -7.65
N TRP A 313 -0.50 10.14 -7.25
CA TRP A 313 -1.58 9.73 -8.15
C TRP A 313 -2.18 10.93 -8.94
N PRO A 314 -2.49 10.79 -10.25
CA PRO A 314 -2.50 9.56 -11.04
C PRO A 314 -1.13 9.18 -11.65
N GLY A 315 -0.04 9.68 -11.14
CA GLY A 315 1.30 9.23 -11.55
C GLY A 315 1.61 7.81 -11.07
N LEU A 316 2.78 7.31 -11.42
CA LEU A 316 3.23 5.97 -11.07
C LEU A 316 3.47 5.85 -9.57
N THR A 317 2.80 4.90 -8.93
CA THR A 317 2.99 4.64 -7.50
C THR A 317 4.44 4.22 -7.17
N PRO A 318 5.04 4.76 -6.10
CA PRO A 318 6.38 4.36 -5.65
C PRO A 318 6.48 2.89 -5.27
N ASP A 319 5.37 2.25 -4.94
CA ASP A 319 5.31 0.88 -4.47
C ASP A 319 5.60 -0.17 -5.57
N LEU A 320 5.52 0.20 -6.85
CA LEU A 320 5.79 -0.69 -7.99
C LEU A 320 7.14 -0.45 -8.66
N ILE A 321 7.89 0.58 -8.29
CA ILE A 321 9.22 0.84 -8.87
C ILE A 321 10.13 -0.38 -8.73
N SER A 322 10.14 -1.05 -7.58
CA SER A 322 10.96 -2.24 -7.36
C SER A 322 10.60 -3.41 -8.28
N VAL A 323 9.32 -3.63 -8.53
CA VAL A 323 8.84 -4.69 -9.43
C VAL A 323 9.19 -4.37 -10.89
N LEU A 324 8.93 -3.13 -11.32
CA LEU A 324 9.28 -2.67 -12.67
C LEU A 324 10.78 -2.77 -12.92
N LEU A 325 11.60 -2.45 -11.91
CA LEU A 325 13.05 -2.55 -11.99
C LEU A 325 13.51 -4.01 -12.21
N VAL A 326 12.91 -4.97 -11.48
CA VAL A 326 13.20 -6.40 -11.69
C VAL A 326 12.81 -6.83 -13.11
N VAL A 327 11.63 -6.44 -13.60
CA VAL A 327 11.19 -6.76 -14.96
C VAL A 327 12.16 -6.20 -16.01
N ALA A 328 12.66 -4.97 -15.82
CA ALA A 328 13.60 -4.33 -16.72
C ALA A 328 14.92 -5.10 -16.83
N THR A 329 15.33 -5.87 -15.81
CA THR A 329 16.58 -6.66 -15.87
C THR A 329 16.58 -7.69 -16.99
N GLN A 330 15.42 -8.16 -17.42
CA GLN A 330 15.26 -9.16 -18.48
C GLN A 330 14.69 -8.59 -19.79
N ALA A 331 14.35 -7.32 -19.85
CA ALA A 331 13.94 -6.64 -21.07
C ALA A 331 15.15 -6.34 -21.97
N ARG A 332 14.91 -5.99 -23.22
CA ARG A 332 15.92 -5.51 -24.16
C ARG A 332 15.96 -3.99 -24.12
N GLY A 333 17.12 -3.42 -23.78
CA GLY A 333 17.34 -1.97 -23.74
C GLY A 333 17.78 -1.48 -22.37
N SER A 334 17.75 -0.17 -22.19
CA SER A 334 18.14 0.49 -20.95
C SER A 334 17.04 1.41 -20.47
N VAL A 335 16.89 1.55 -19.17
CA VAL A 335 15.91 2.44 -18.52
C VAL A 335 16.49 3.05 -17.27
N LEU A 336 16.21 4.34 -17.05
CA LEU A 336 16.50 5.03 -15.81
C LEU A 336 15.27 4.96 -14.89
N PHE A 337 15.43 4.39 -13.70
CA PHE A 337 14.45 4.50 -12.63
C PHE A 337 14.78 5.68 -11.73
N HIS A 338 13.80 6.53 -11.47
CA HIS A 338 13.96 7.68 -10.60
C HIS A 338 12.89 7.65 -9.48
N GLN A 339 13.30 7.18 -8.32
CA GLN A 339 12.49 7.12 -7.09
C GLN A 339 12.52 8.48 -6.41
N LYS A 340 11.48 9.30 -6.60
CA LYS A 340 11.43 10.69 -6.10
C LYS A 340 10.92 10.79 -4.67
N MET A 341 9.97 9.91 -4.30
CA MET A 341 9.19 10.06 -3.07
C MET A 341 9.85 9.49 -1.81
N PHE A 342 10.84 8.57 -1.96
CA PHE A 342 11.49 7.92 -0.81
C PHE A 342 12.99 7.74 -1.03
N GLU A 343 13.80 8.00 0.02
CA GLU A 343 15.26 8.05 -0.09
C GLU A 343 15.95 6.67 -0.08
N SER A 344 15.28 5.62 0.42
CA SER A 344 15.96 4.33 0.69
C SER A 344 15.36 3.12 -0.04
N ARG A 345 14.44 3.34 -0.99
CA ARG A 345 13.76 2.23 -1.66
C ARG A 345 14.61 1.48 -2.69
N LEU A 346 15.69 2.07 -3.20
CA LEU A 346 16.53 1.44 -4.22
C LEU A 346 17.69 0.60 -3.66
N PHE A 347 17.93 0.59 -2.35
CA PHE A 347 19.06 -0.14 -1.77
C PHE A 347 19.01 -1.67 -1.96
N PHE A 348 17.82 -2.24 -2.22
CA PHE A 348 17.67 -3.66 -2.51
C PHE A 348 18.32 -4.09 -3.83
N VAL A 349 18.66 -3.15 -4.73
CA VAL A 349 19.25 -3.45 -6.04
C VAL A 349 20.62 -4.13 -5.91
N ASP A 350 21.33 -3.95 -4.79
CA ASP A 350 22.58 -4.67 -4.52
C ASP A 350 22.37 -6.19 -4.61
N LYS A 351 21.20 -6.69 -4.15
CA LYS A 351 20.88 -8.11 -4.23
C LYS A 351 20.63 -8.56 -5.67
N LEU A 352 20.04 -7.71 -6.49
CA LEU A 352 19.88 -8.00 -7.92
C LEU A 352 21.21 -8.00 -8.66
N ILE A 353 22.14 -7.11 -8.30
CA ILE A 353 23.52 -7.09 -8.84
C ILE A 353 24.24 -8.38 -8.44
N ASP A 354 24.14 -8.83 -7.19
CA ASP A 354 24.68 -10.11 -6.73
C ASP A 354 24.11 -11.30 -7.54
N MET A 355 22.84 -11.21 -7.96
CA MET A 355 22.18 -12.19 -8.83
C MET A 355 22.58 -12.07 -10.29
N GLY A 356 23.41 -11.09 -10.67
CA GLY A 356 23.94 -10.88 -12.00
C GLY A 356 23.21 -9.85 -12.86
N ALA A 357 22.26 -9.09 -12.29
CA ALA A 357 21.62 -7.99 -13.02
C ALA A 357 22.63 -6.87 -13.33
N GLN A 358 22.51 -6.26 -14.50
CA GLN A 358 23.31 -5.10 -14.88
C GLN A 358 22.59 -3.81 -14.45
N ILE A 359 22.94 -3.32 -13.28
CA ILE A 359 22.35 -2.12 -12.67
C ILE A 359 23.48 -1.19 -12.23
N ILE A 360 23.33 0.10 -12.54
CA ILE A 360 24.17 1.16 -12.01
C ILE A 360 23.31 1.97 -11.02
N LEU A 361 23.60 1.84 -9.74
CA LEU A 361 22.99 2.70 -8.71
C LEU A 361 23.72 4.04 -8.74
N CYS A 362 23.08 5.06 -9.31
CA CYS A 362 23.68 6.39 -9.46
C CYS A 362 23.73 7.15 -8.13
N ASP A 363 22.65 7.04 -7.36
CA ASP A 363 22.47 7.65 -6.04
C ASP A 363 21.26 6.95 -5.33
N PRO A 364 20.89 7.35 -4.10
CA PRO A 364 19.75 6.75 -3.39
C PRO A 364 18.41 6.80 -4.14
N HIS A 365 18.30 7.68 -5.13
CA HIS A 365 17.05 7.94 -5.87
C HIS A 365 17.06 7.43 -7.31
N ARG A 366 18.22 7.14 -7.89
CA ARG A 366 18.34 6.82 -9.32
C ARG A 366 19.14 5.57 -9.58
N ALA A 367 18.59 4.70 -10.41
CA ALA A 367 19.28 3.51 -10.90
C ALA A 367 19.05 3.33 -12.41
N VAL A 368 20.12 3.04 -13.15
CA VAL A 368 20.03 2.65 -14.55
C VAL A 368 20.09 1.13 -14.63
N VAL A 369 19.10 0.54 -15.30
CA VAL A 369 19.07 -0.89 -15.59
C VAL A 369 19.37 -1.11 -17.06
N VAL A 370 20.32 -2.01 -17.35
CA VAL A 370 20.60 -2.53 -18.68
C VAL A 370 20.08 -3.96 -18.75
N GLY A 371 19.01 -4.17 -19.50
CA GLY A 371 18.32 -5.46 -19.53
C GLY A 371 19.07 -6.50 -20.38
N HIS A 372 18.94 -7.76 -19.97
CA HIS A 372 19.66 -8.90 -20.57
C HIS A 372 18.99 -9.51 -21.81
N ASP A 373 17.78 -9.08 -22.18
CA ASP A 373 16.99 -9.67 -23.29
C ASP A 373 16.84 -11.20 -23.14
N HIS A 374 16.66 -11.67 -21.91
CA HIS A 374 16.62 -13.10 -21.54
C HIS A 374 17.85 -13.93 -21.97
N LYS A 375 18.96 -13.28 -22.37
CA LYS A 375 20.20 -13.98 -22.77
C LYS A 375 21.00 -14.48 -21.57
N LEU A 376 20.92 -13.77 -20.46
CA LEU A 376 21.56 -14.12 -19.20
C LEU A 376 20.47 -14.19 -18.12
N THR A 377 20.24 -15.37 -17.59
CA THR A 377 19.29 -15.59 -16.49
C THR A 377 19.92 -15.13 -15.17
N LEU A 378 19.12 -14.57 -14.29
CA LEU A 378 19.56 -14.26 -12.93
C LEU A 378 20.01 -15.54 -12.20
N ARG A 379 20.99 -15.40 -11.32
CA ARG A 379 21.51 -16.49 -10.50
C ARG A 379 20.79 -16.55 -9.17
N ALA A 380 20.57 -17.75 -8.67
CA ALA A 380 20.06 -17.95 -7.33
C ALA A 380 20.99 -17.37 -6.25
N GLY A 381 20.40 -16.90 -5.15
CA GLY A 381 21.17 -16.28 -4.07
C GLY A 381 20.49 -16.36 -2.71
N ARG A 382 21.22 -15.92 -1.68
CA ARG A 382 20.69 -15.72 -0.33
C ARG A 382 20.40 -14.25 -0.11
N MET A 383 19.16 -13.94 0.25
CA MET A 383 18.67 -12.58 0.38
C MET A 383 17.91 -12.40 1.69
N THR A 384 17.72 -11.17 2.08
CA THR A 384 16.85 -10.82 3.23
C THR A 384 15.87 -9.76 2.76
N SER A 385 14.58 -9.95 3.03
CA SER A 385 13.55 -8.97 2.71
C SER A 385 13.72 -7.72 3.60
N PRO A 386 14.04 -6.55 3.05
CA PRO A 386 14.19 -5.34 3.86
C PRO A 386 12.85 -4.67 4.20
N ASP A 387 11.89 -4.78 3.29
CA ASP A 387 10.53 -4.25 3.40
C ASP A 387 9.56 -5.04 2.51
N ILE A 388 8.27 -4.67 2.53
CA ILE A 388 7.21 -5.35 1.78
C ILE A 388 7.50 -5.38 0.27
N ARG A 389 7.87 -4.23 -0.30
CA ARG A 389 7.94 -4.01 -1.76
C ARG A 389 9.24 -4.53 -2.36
N ALA A 390 10.34 -4.33 -1.68
CA ALA A 390 11.60 -4.96 -2.07
C ALA A 390 11.52 -6.49 -1.89
N GLY A 391 10.84 -6.97 -0.84
CA GLY A 391 10.64 -8.39 -0.59
C GLY A 391 9.94 -9.09 -1.74
N ILE A 392 8.81 -8.55 -2.24
CA ILE A 392 8.11 -9.14 -3.38
C ILE A 392 8.92 -9.05 -4.67
N ALA A 393 9.66 -7.96 -4.89
CA ALA A 393 10.55 -7.81 -6.04
C ALA A 393 11.67 -8.86 -6.03
N LEU A 394 12.27 -9.12 -4.86
CA LEU A 394 13.26 -10.19 -4.69
C LEU A 394 12.66 -11.58 -4.89
N LEU A 395 11.41 -11.80 -4.49
CA LEU A 395 10.69 -13.06 -4.74
C LEU A 395 10.50 -13.28 -6.26
N ILE A 396 10.10 -12.24 -7.00
CA ILE A 396 9.96 -12.29 -8.47
C ILE A 396 11.32 -12.63 -9.11
N ALA A 397 12.39 -11.96 -8.69
CA ALA A 397 13.73 -12.23 -9.18
C ALA A 397 14.18 -13.66 -8.89
N ALA A 398 13.94 -14.17 -7.68
CA ALA A 398 14.26 -15.53 -7.26
C ALA A 398 13.51 -16.61 -8.06
N MET A 399 12.21 -16.39 -8.34
CA MET A 399 11.41 -17.31 -9.15
C MET A 399 11.89 -17.39 -10.60
N SER A 400 12.43 -16.30 -11.15
CA SER A 400 12.98 -16.26 -12.51
C SER A 400 14.43 -16.73 -12.61
N ALA A 401 15.13 -16.88 -11.50
CA ALA A 401 16.55 -17.22 -11.45
C ALA A 401 16.83 -18.71 -11.73
N ASN A 402 18.05 -19.04 -12.13
CA ASN A 402 18.51 -20.43 -12.19
C ASN A 402 18.98 -20.89 -10.82
N GLY A 403 18.42 -22.02 -10.33
CA GLY A 403 18.82 -22.66 -9.07
C GLY A 403 17.89 -22.31 -7.91
N THR A 404 18.33 -22.60 -6.68
CA THR A 404 17.52 -22.43 -5.47
C THR A 404 17.97 -21.21 -4.68
N SER A 405 17.06 -20.27 -4.50
CA SER A 405 17.25 -19.05 -3.69
C SER A 405 16.67 -19.21 -2.29
N ARG A 406 17.21 -18.44 -1.34
CA ARG A 406 16.63 -18.28 0.00
C ARG A 406 16.36 -16.82 0.29
N ILE A 407 15.15 -16.50 0.74
CA ILE A 407 14.77 -15.16 1.22
C ILE A 407 14.40 -15.26 2.69
N ALA A 408 15.19 -14.63 3.55
CA ALA A 408 14.93 -14.52 4.99
C ALA A 408 14.04 -13.31 5.31
N ASN A 409 13.51 -13.24 6.54
CA ASN A 409 12.66 -12.14 7.03
C ASN A 409 11.38 -11.95 6.19
N ILE A 410 10.75 -13.06 5.80
CA ILE A 410 9.54 -13.04 4.96
C ILE A 410 8.31 -12.47 5.65
N ALA A 411 8.36 -12.31 6.98
CA ALA A 411 7.34 -11.55 7.71
C ALA A 411 7.12 -10.14 7.13
N GLN A 412 8.12 -9.55 6.47
CA GLN A 412 7.93 -8.29 5.74
C GLN A 412 7.01 -8.47 4.53
N ILE A 413 7.06 -9.61 3.83
CA ILE A 413 6.18 -9.91 2.70
C ILE A 413 4.76 -10.16 3.22
N ASP A 414 4.60 -10.93 4.31
CA ASP A 414 3.31 -11.26 4.95
C ASP A 414 2.55 -10.03 5.46
N ARG A 415 3.23 -8.91 5.65
CA ARG A 415 2.59 -7.63 5.99
C ARG A 415 1.73 -7.07 4.87
N GLY A 416 1.95 -7.50 3.63
CA GLY A 416 1.30 -6.91 2.47
C GLY A 416 0.75 -7.88 1.44
N TYR A 417 1.05 -9.19 1.56
CA TYR A 417 0.63 -10.22 0.61
C TYR A 417 0.05 -11.42 1.36
N GLU A 418 -1.23 -11.73 1.08
CA GLU A 418 -1.96 -12.84 1.69
C GLU A 418 -1.52 -14.16 1.05
N ASP A 419 -1.01 -15.08 1.89
CA ASP A 419 -0.71 -16.49 1.50
C ASP A 419 -0.01 -16.63 0.14
N ILE A 420 0.97 -15.76 -0.09
CA ILE A 420 1.55 -15.55 -1.44
C ILE A 420 2.20 -16.81 -2.00
N GLU A 421 2.91 -17.59 -1.15
CA GLU A 421 3.58 -18.82 -1.57
C GLU A 421 2.60 -19.87 -2.08
N ASN A 422 1.48 -20.09 -1.40
CA ASN A 422 0.49 -21.08 -1.81
C ASN A 422 -0.25 -20.65 -3.07
N ARG A 423 -0.57 -19.37 -3.18
CA ARG A 423 -1.22 -18.79 -4.37
C ARG A 423 -0.33 -18.88 -5.60
N LEU A 424 0.98 -18.65 -5.47
CA LEU A 424 1.94 -18.80 -6.57
C LEU A 424 2.25 -20.26 -6.88
N ASN A 425 2.33 -21.13 -5.87
CA ASN A 425 2.50 -22.57 -6.05
C ASN A 425 1.32 -23.17 -6.83
N ALA A 426 0.10 -22.66 -6.64
CA ALA A 426 -1.07 -23.05 -7.43
C ALA A 426 -0.94 -22.69 -8.92
N LEU A 427 -0.10 -21.72 -9.27
CA LEU A 427 0.23 -21.37 -10.65
C LEU A 427 1.43 -22.14 -11.23
N GLY A 428 2.14 -22.94 -10.40
CA GLY A 428 3.30 -23.73 -10.82
C GLY A 428 4.63 -23.28 -10.23
N ALA A 429 4.68 -22.27 -9.37
CA ALA A 429 5.89 -21.93 -8.62
C ALA A 429 6.29 -23.07 -7.66
N LYS A 430 7.52 -23.04 -7.18
CA LYS A 430 8.01 -23.94 -6.13
C LYS A 430 8.64 -23.12 -5.00
N ILE A 431 7.79 -22.75 -4.06
CA ILE A 431 8.14 -21.93 -2.91
C ILE A 431 7.80 -22.74 -1.66
N THR A 432 8.77 -22.89 -0.75
CA THR A 432 8.60 -23.58 0.53
C THR A 432 8.91 -22.60 1.66
N ARG A 433 7.97 -22.46 2.61
CA ARG A 433 8.19 -21.73 3.86
C ARG A 433 8.92 -22.63 4.84
N VAL A 434 10.01 -22.12 5.42
CA VAL A 434 10.81 -22.82 6.44
C VAL A 434 11.02 -21.92 7.65
N SER A 435 10.98 -22.51 8.84
CA SER A 435 11.34 -21.84 10.11
C SER A 435 12.76 -22.24 10.49
N ASP A 436 13.58 -21.26 10.88
CA ASP A 436 14.96 -21.45 11.38
C ASP A 436 14.94 -21.68 12.89
#